data_e58bf0fae4b4e333d805dbddf0956224
#
_entry.id   e58bf0fae4b4e333d805dbddf0956224
#
_cell.length_a   1.000
_cell.length_b   1.000
_cell.length_c   1.000
_cell.angle_alpha   90.00
_cell.angle_beta   90.00
_cell.angle_gamma   90.00
#
_symmetry.space_group_name_H-M   'P 1'
#
loop_
_entity.id
_entity.type
_entity.pdbx_description
1 polymer ?
#
loop_
_entity_poly.entity_id
_entity_poly.type
_entity_poly.pdbx_seq_one_letter_code
_entity_poly.pdbx_strand_id
1 'polypeptide(L)'
;MPLVAILNDPISGTTAGEHHGHHDHPHPPGLPITGKINGNVSTKLFINNIPVAMVGSTTTEIDGCCGGDNTGGVIITGFDKIKVQGNAIAMVGSEIQAHNGTAQVSDSSQKKINVG
;
A
#
# COMPACT_ATOMS: atom_id res chain seq x y z
N MET A 1 -4.30 16.75 7.87
CA MET A 1 -4.95 15.52 8.33
C MET A 1 -5.06 14.55 7.17
N PRO A 2 -4.43 13.32 7.27
CA PRO A 2 -4.45 12.37 6.16
C PRO A 2 -5.84 11.78 5.93
N LEU A 3 -6.13 11.50 4.68
CA LEU A 3 -7.35 10.78 4.29
C LEU A 3 -7.22 9.30 4.64
N VAL A 4 -8.32 8.69 5.05
CA VAL A 4 -8.37 7.25 5.27
C VAL A 4 -8.23 6.53 3.94
N ALA A 5 -7.41 5.48 3.90
CA ALA A 5 -7.19 4.68 2.70
C ALA A 5 -8.25 3.60 2.56
N ILE A 6 -8.65 3.34 1.33
CA ILE A 6 -9.65 2.32 1.00
C ILE A 6 -9.13 1.41 -0.11
N LEU A 7 -9.84 0.31 -0.34
CA LEU A 7 -9.48 -0.64 -1.39
C LEU A 7 -9.32 0.06 -2.74
N ASN A 8 -8.31 -0.33 -3.49
CA ASN A 8 -7.91 0.20 -4.79
C ASN A 8 -7.23 1.58 -4.75
N ASP A 9 -6.98 2.12 -3.56
CA ASP A 9 -6.24 3.39 -3.48
C ASP A 9 -4.81 3.21 -3.98
N PRO A 10 -4.25 4.25 -4.63
CA PRO A 10 -2.92 4.13 -5.22
C PRO A 10 -1.81 4.14 -4.18
N ILE A 11 -0.74 3.45 -4.52
CA ILE A 11 0.48 3.46 -3.75
C ILE A 11 1.64 3.88 -4.66
N SER A 12 2.69 4.43 -4.06
CA SER A 12 3.90 4.77 -4.78
C SER A 12 5.11 4.62 -3.87
N GLY A 13 6.24 4.36 -4.48
CA GLY A 13 7.48 4.19 -3.74
C GLY A 13 8.67 4.04 -4.65
N THR A 14 9.75 3.46 -4.11
CA THR A 14 10.99 3.26 -4.86
C THR A 14 11.57 1.90 -4.54
N THR A 15 12.28 1.33 -5.52
CA THR A 15 12.95 0.05 -5.33
C THR A 15 14.15 0.19 -4.41
N ALA A 16 14.45 -0.88 -3.68
CA ALA A 16 15.57 -0.92 -2.74
C ALA A 16 16.86 -1.47 -3.35
N GLY A 17 16.82 -1.92 -4.59
CA GLY A 17 17.95 -2.54 -5.24
C GLY A 17 17.70 -4.00 -5.55
N GLU A 18 18.76 -4.80 -5.58
CA GLU A 18 18.63 -6.21 -5.93
C GLU A 18 17.71 -6.95 -4.96
N HIS A 19 16.91 -7.81 -5.52
CA HIS A 19 16.07 -8.73 -4.76
C HIS A 19 16.24 -10.13 -5.33
N HIS A 20 15.82 -11.12 -4.56
CA HIS A 20 15.90 -12.52 -4.98
C HIS A 20 14.75 -12.84 -5.95
N GLY A 21 14.85 -12.28 -7.14
CA GLY A 21 13.87 -12.48 -8.18
C GLY A 21 14.31 -13.54 -9.18
N HIS A 22 13.54 -13.62 -10.23
CA HIS A 22 13.78 -14.59 -11.30
C HIS A 22 14.41 -13.96 -12.52
N HIS A 23 15.03 -12.80 -12.35
CA HIS A 23 15.54 -11.99 -13.45
C HIS A 23 17.05 -12.01 -13.45
N ASP A 24 17.63 -12.08 -14.65
CA ASP A 24 19.07 -12.11 -14.82
C ASP A 24 19.68 -10.73 -15.07
N HIS A 25 18.92 -9.68 -14.85
CA HIS A 25 19.38 -8.31 -15.08
C HIS A 25 19.53 -7.56 -13.76
N PRO A 26 20.30 -6.47 -13.74
CA PRO A 26 20.45 -5.65 -12.54
C PRO A 26 19.13 -5.09 -12.03
N HIS A 27 19.04 -4.96 -10.73
CA HIS A 27 17.88 -4.39 -10.04
C HIS A 27 18.32 -3.12 -9.31
N PRO A 28 18.42 -1.98 -10.01
CA PRO A 28 18.91 -0.77 -9.36
C PRO A 28 17.94 -0.23 -8.32
N PRO A 29 18.45 0.43 -7.28
CA PRO A 29 17.61 1.12 -6.32
C PRO A 29 17.04 2.40 -6.90
N GLY A 30 15.97 2.93 -6.28
CA GLY A 30 15.45 4.24 -6.62
C GLY A 30 14.54 4.29 -7.84
N LEU A 31 14.22 3.14 -8.44
CA LEU A 31 13.25 3.12 -9.54
C LEU A 31 11.82 3.25 -8.98
N PRO A 32 10.93 3.89 -9.72
CA PRO A 32 9.57 4.09 -9.20
C PRO A 32 8.78 2.79 -9.07
N ILE A 33 8.03 2.70 -8.00
CA ILE A 33 7.04 1.66 -7.78
C ILE A 33 5.67 2.33 -7.82
N THR A 34 4.74 1.75 -8.56
CA THR A 34 3.35 2.18 -8.56
C THR A 34 2.46 0.97 -8.37
N GLY A 35 1.26 1.18 -7.86
CA GLY A 35 0.35 0.08 -7.65
C GLY A 35 -0.88 0.51 -6.90
N LYS A 36 -1.50 -0.46 -6.25
CA LYS A 36 -2.74 -0.21 -5.51
C LYS A 36 -2.91 -1.20 -4.37
N ILE A 37 -3.75 -0.82 -3.40
CA ILE A 37 -4.20 -1.71 -2.34
C ILE A 37 -5.17 -2.71 -2.97
N ASN A 38 -4.88 -4.02 -2.84
CA ASN A 38 -5.64 -5.02 -3.58
C ASN A 38 -6.39 -6.04 -2.71
N GLY A 39 -6.12 -6.12 -1.43
CA GLY A 39 -6.80 -7.14 -0.63
C GLY A 39 -6.52 -7.04 0.85
N ASN A 40 -7.03 -8.03 1.58
CA ASN A 40 -6.95 -8.13 3.03
C ASN A 40 -7.40 -6.84 3.74
N VAL A 41 -8.43 -6.22 3.19
CA VAL A 41 -9.03 -5.00 3.73
C VAL A 41 -10.10 -5.38 4.76
N SER A 42 -10.63 -4.37 5.45
CA SER A 42 -11.62 -4.63 6.48
C SER A 42 -12.90 -5.23 5.89
N THR A 43 -13.58 -6.05 6.68
CA THR A 43 -14.90 -6.60 6.32
C THR A 43 -16.01 -5.92 7.12
N LYS A 44 -15.67 -4.93 7.93
CA LYS A 44 -16.62 -4.30 8.86
C LYS A 44 -16.72 -2.79 8.72
N LEU A 45 -15.74 -2.15 8.11
CA LEU A 45 -15.73 -0.70 7.98
C LEU A 45 -15.59 -0.31 6.51
N PHE A 46 -16.52 0.53 6.05
CA PHE A 46 -16.60 0.90 4.64
C PHE A 46 -16.77 2.42 4.54
N ILE A 47 -16.23 2.99 3.47
CA ILE A 47 -16.47 4.38 3.09
C ILE A 47 -16.98 4.34 1.66
N ASN A 48 -18.16 4.93 1.42
CA ASN A 48 -18.81 4.90 0.09
C ASN A 48 -18.98 3.47 -0.43
N ASN A 49 -19.28 2.52 0.48
CA ASN A 49 -19.43 1.10 0.18
C ASN A 49 -18.15 0.40 -0.25
N ILE A 50 -17.00 1.01 -0.01
CA ILE A 50 -15.70 0.42 -0.33
C ILE A 50 -14.98 0.10 0.97
N PRO A 51 -14.43 -1.12 1.12
CA PRO A 51 -13.75 -1.51 2.37
C PRO A 51 -12.56 -0.61 2.70
N VAL A 52 -12.44 -0.27 3.97
CA VAL A 52 -11.30 0.50 4.47
C VAL A 52 -10.08 -0.39 4.57
N ALA A 53 -8.92 0.14 4.17
CA ALA A 53 -7.65 -0.55 4.33
C ALA A 53 -7.14 -0.42 5.76
N MET A 54 -6.29 -1.35 6.17
CA MET A 54 -5.75 -1.40 7.52
C MET A 54 -4.33 -1.95 7.48
N VAL A 55 -3.61 -1.87 8.59
CA VAL A 55 -2.31 -2.54 8.70
C VAL A 55 -2.53 -4.03 8.44
N GLY A 56 -1.73 -4.59 7.56
CA GLY A 56 -1.90 -5.97 7.09
C GLY A 56 -2.58 -6.07 5.73
N SER A 57 -3.19 -4.99 5.22
CA SER A 57 -3.74 -5.00 3.86
C SER A 57 -2.63 -5.19 2.85
N THR A 58 -2.93 -5.92 1.78
CA THR A 58 -1.95 -6.28 0.76
C THR A 58 -2.03 -5.33 -0.44
N THR A 59 -0.92 -5.29 -1.18
CA THR A 59 -0.82 -4.45 -2.37
C THR A 59 -0.33 -5.24 -3.56
N THR A 60 -0.65 -4.75 -4.76
CA THR A 60 0.02 -5.17 -5.99
C THR A 60 0.83 -4.01 -6.50
N GLU A 61 1.96 -4.30 -7.15
CA GLU A 61 2.91 -3.28 -7.56
C GLU A 61 3.45 -3.57 -8.94
N ILE A 62 3.78 -2.48 -9.65
CA ILE A 62 4.58 -2.52 -10.86
C ILE A 62 5.82 -1.69 -10.55
N ASP A 63 6.99 -2.29 -10.60
CA ASP A 63 8.21 -1.53 -10.37
C ASP A 63 8.92 -1.22 -11.69
N GLY A 64 9.82 -0.24 -11.65
CA GLY A 64 10.52 0.21 -12.84
C GLY A 64 11.60 -0.75 -13.33
N CYS A 65 11.85 -1.79 -12.55
CA CYS A 65 12.90 -2.76 -12.88
C CYS A 65 12.39 -3.88 -13.77
N CYS A 66 11.31 -4.54 -13.36
CA CYS A 66 10.97 -5.86 -13.91
C CYS A 66 9.67 -5.86 -14.71
N GLY A 67 8.88 -4.84 -14.58
CA GLY A 67 7.55 -4.81 -15.20
C GLY A 67 6.62 -5.85 -14.62
N GLY A 68 5.37 -5.85 -15.05
CA GLY A 68 4.39 -6.82 -14.58
C GLY A 68 3.92 -6.55 -13.16
N ASP A 69 2.93 -7.31 -12.75
CA ASP A 69 2.33 -7.15 -11.43
C ASP A 69 3.08 -7.99 -10.40
N ASN A 70 3.55 -7.34 -9.36
CA ASN A 70 4.17 -8.02 -8.23
C ASN A 70 3.20 -7.99 -7.06
N THR A 71 3.13 -9.09 -6.33
CA THR A 71 2.31 -9.19 -5.13
C THR A 71 3.21 -9.36 -3.91
N GLY A 72 2.63 -9.26 -2.74
CA GLY A 72 3.37 -9.49 -1.50
C GLY A 72 3.73 -8.21 -0.76
N GLY A 73 3.34 -7.05 -1.27
CA GLY A 73 3.44 -5.83 -0.50
C GLY A 73 2.40 -5.83 0.62
N VAL A 74 2.72 -5.19 1.74
CA VAL A 74 1.82 -5.14 2.89
C VAL A 74 1.95 -3.79 3.60
N ILE A 75 0.81 -3.25 4.02
CA ILE A 75 0.77 -2.02 4.80
C ILE A 75 1.25 -2.32 6.21
N ILE A 76 2.24 -1.59 6.69
CA ILE A 76 2.88 -1.85 7.98
C ILE A 76 2.64 -0.76 9.02
N THR A 77 2.15 0.41 8.64
CA THR A 77 1.82 1.47 9.58
C THR A 77 0.42 2.00 9.34
N GLY A 78 -0.17 2.58 10.38
CA GLY A 78 -1.50 3.14 10.28
C GLY A 78 -1.77 4.09 11.44
N PHE A 79 -3.02 4.52 11.56
CA PHE A 79 -3.46 5.41 12.63
C PHE A 79 -3.91 4.58 13.82
N ASP A 80 -3.07 4.49 14.85
CA ASP A 80 -3.24 3.57 15.97
C ASP A 80 -4.45 3.87 16.85
N LYS A 81 -4.97 5.08 16.80
CA LYS A 81 -6.09 5.46 17.64
C LYS A 81 -7.42 4.91 17.16
N ILE A 82 -7.47 4.46 15.92
CA ILE A 82 -8.67 3.84 15.34
C ILE A 82 -8.26 2.49 14.79
N LYS A 83 -8.89 1.44 15.29
CA LYS A 83 -8.61 0.09 14.84
C LYS A 83 -9.86 -0.57 14.31
N VAL A 84 -9.69 -1.39 13.31
CA VAL A 84 -10.74 -2.26 12.79
C VAL A 84 -10.20 -3.67 12.77
N GLN A 85 -10.97 -4.60 13.32
CA GLN A 85 -10.57 -6.01 13.40
C GLN A 85 -9.20 -6.19 14.08
N GLY A 86 -8.90 -5.31 15.06
CA GLY A 86 -7.65 -5.36 15.80
C GLY A 86 -6.46 -4.70 15.16
N ASN A 87 -6.63 -4.12 13.97
CA ASN A 87 -5.53 -3.50 13.22
C ASN A 87 -5.78 -2.00 13.04
N ALA A 88 -4.71 -1.20 13.10
CA ALA A 88 -4.81 0.22 12.85
C ALA A 88 -5.31 0.49 11.44
N ILE A 89 -6.16 1.50 11.25
CA ILE A 89 -6.63 1.82 9.91
C ILE A 89 -5.52 2.49 9.11
N ALA A 90 -5.50 2.21 7.81
CA ALA A 90 -4.53 2.81 6.91
C ALA A 90 -5.00 4.19 6.47
N MET A 91 -4.04 5.03 6.12
CA MET A 91 -4.29 6.40 5.68
C MET A 91 -3.27 6.77 4.62
N VAL A 92 -3.52 7.88 3.93
CA VAL A 92 -2.51 8.44 3.01
C VAL A 92 -1.22 8.69 3.80
N GLY A 93 -0.10 8.16 3.30
CA GLY A 93 1.17 8.20 4.00
C GLY A 93 1.52 6.94 4.79
N SER A 94 0.58 6.01 4.96
CA SER A 94 0.89 4.73 5.59
C SER A 94 2.00 4.02 4.83
N GLU A 95 2.97 3.49 5.57
CA GLU A 95 4.11 2.82 4.96
C GLU A 95 3.78 1.41 4.52
N ILE A 96 4.41 1.00 3.44
CA ILE A 96 4.20 -0.30 2.81
C ILE A 96 5.55 -0.97 2.67
N GLN A 97 5.64 -2.21 3.12
CA GLN A 97 6.76 -3.09 2.81
C GLN A 97 6.46 -3.68 1.44
N ALA A 98 7.06 -3.11 0.42
CA ALA A 98 6.80 -3.50 -0.96
C ALA A 98 7.55 -4.78 -1.32
N HIS A 99 7.19 -5.37 -2.47
CA HIS A 99 7.86 -6.57 -2.97
C HIS A 99 9.36 -6.36 -3.12
N ASN A 100 9.77 -5.22 -3.61
CA ASN A 100 11.18 -4.90 -3.84
C ASN A 100 11.48 -3.46 -3.46
N GLY A 101 11.23 -3.11 -2.20
CA GLY A 101 11.53 -1.77 -1.73
C GLY A 101 10.50 -1.30 -0.72
N THR A 102 10.32 0.00 -0.67
CA THR A 102 9.37 0.64 0.23
C THR A 102 8.42 1.53 -0.56
N ALA A 103 7.20 1.63 -0.08
CA ALA A 103 6.17 2.45 -0.70
C ALA A 103 5.31 3.09 0.37
N GLN A 104 4.37 3.88 -0.06
CA GLN A 104 3.36 4.46 0.84
C GLN A 104 2.06 4.63 0.08
N VAL A 105 0.96 4.74 0.81
CA VAL A 105 -0.32 5.10 0.22
C VAL A 105 -0.19 6.55 -0.25
N SER A 106 -0.35 6.78 -1.55
CA SER A 106 -0.04 8.09 -2.14
C SER A 106 -1.24 9.02 -2.22
N ASP A 107 -2.44 8.45 -2.26
CA ASP A 107 -3.67 9.25 -2.31
C ASP A 107 -4.84 8.37 -1.90
N SER A 108 -6.01 8.97 -1.75
CA SER A 108 -7.24 8.22 -1.53
C SER A 108 -8.32 8.72 -2.47
N SER A 109 -9.08 7.78 -3.02
CA SER A 109 -10.19 8.11 -3.91
C SER A 109 -11.37 8.72 -3.16
N GLN A 110 -11.48 8.49 -1.85
CA GLN A 110 -12.47 9.19 -1.02
C GLN A 110 -11.83 10.48 -0.47
N LYS A 111 -12.59 11.54 -0.40
CA LYS A 111 -12.05 12.84 0.02
C LYS A 111 -12.75 13.41 1.26
N LYS A 112 -13.54 12.60 1.95
CA LYS A 112 -14.39 13.08 3.04
C LYS A 112 -13.88 12.71 4.43
N ILE A 113 -13.25 11.56 4.59
CA ILE A 113 -12.90 11.02 5.91
C ILE A 113 -11.40 11.11 6.12
N ASN A 114 -11.01 11.90 7.10
CA ASN A 114 -9.61 12.08 7.51
C ASN A 114 -9.39 11.50 8.90
N VAL A 115 -8.13 11.23 9.24
CA VAL A 115 -7.72 10.83 10.59
C VAL A 115 -6.58 11.73 11.06
N GLY A 116 -6.40 11.78 12.32
CA GLY A 116 -5.40 12.64 12.95
C GLY A 116 -6.00 13.87 13.58
#